data_45f66b872d95fef526ad16e11a35f2df
#
_entry.id   45f66b872d95fef526ad16e11a35f2df
#
_cell.length_a   1.000
_cell.length_b   1.000
_cell.length_c   1.000
_cell.angle_alpha   90.00
_cell.angle_beta   90.00
_cell.angle_gamma   90.00
#
_symmetry.space_group_name_H-M   'P 1'
#
loop_
_entity.id
_entity.type
_entity.pdbx_description
1 polymer ?
#
loop_
_entity_poly.entity_id
_entity_poly.type
_entity_poly.pdbx_seq_one_letter_code
_entity_poly.pdbx_strand_id
1 'polypeptide(L)'
;MARTGRWLAGVGLVACVLAAVLGTAWAQGKPESTVVVYSAADSDMVNAVAAAFEKKYPGIKVSTVVAGTGEIIKRMEAEKDRPLGDVGWSFGPEAIGDKKGLFEPYLSAEASNFFPGQVPADRVWSPFTTMPYVIMYNKKLVSEAEKPKAWKDVLDAKWKGKVAYADASKSGSSYTLLVTWLTLYGKNETGWKFVEDLLRQCKVLPKSSMTYQGVANGEYPIGLTFEQAAFDYLKGGAPIGLIYPSEGTAITLDGSAVIKNAPHPNAAKLFLDWTVSKEMQQLMVERFGRRSVRKDVGSPAGLPVLDQIKAIQYDLNYAANTRTELLKRFQDALIKTQ
;
A
#
# COMPACT_ATOMS: atom_id res chain seq x y z
N MET A 1 -61.96 4.70 51.29
CA MET A 1 -60.66 4.13 51.74
C MET A 1 -59.71 4.02 50.59
N ALA A 2 -58.54 4.56 50.76
CA ALA A 2 -57.52 4.90 49.77
C ALA A 2 -56.85 3.71 49.08
N ARG A 3 -56.44 3.93 47.85
CA ARG A 3 -55.20 3.36 47.27
C ARG A 3 -54.75 4.22 46.08
N THR A 4 -54.01 5.26 46.40
CA THR A 4 -53.13 5.97 45.48
C THR A 4 -51.76 5.33 45.60
N GLY A 5 -51.01 5.18 44.47
CA GLY A 5 -49.58 5.05 44.54
C GLY A 5 -48.94 4.18 43.50
N ARG A 6 -47.96 4.75 42.79
CA ARG A 6 -46.84 4.13 42.05
C ARG A 6 -47.02 3.98 40.53
N TRP A 7 -46.81 5.07 39.87
CA TRP A 7 -46.25 5.05 38.47
C TRP A 7 -45.34 6.29 38.32
N LEU A 8 -44.06 6.18 38.70
CA LEU A 8 -42.97 7.11 38.30
C LEU A 8 -41.63 6.45 38.66
N ALA A 9 -41.21 5.46 37.90
CA ALA A 9 -39.83 4.96 37.95
C ALA A 9 -39.53 4.15 36.66
N GLY A 10 -39.47 4.77 35.51
CA GLY A 10 -39.19 4.05 34.27
C GLY A 10 -38.55 4.88 33.14
N VAL A 11 -38.34 6.17 33.34
CA VAL A 11 -37.85 7.04 32.25
C VAL A 11 -36.37 7.49 32.44
N GLY A 12 -35.79 7.21 33.61
CA GLY A 12 -34.42 7.68 33.92
C GLY A 12 -33.27 6.81 33.43
N LEU A 13 -33.51 5.56 33.00
CA LEU A 13 -32.40 4.63 32.66
C LEU A 13 -32.03 4.58 31.16
N VAL A 14 -32.91 5.03 30.28
CA VAL A 14 -32.63 5.00 28.84
C VAL A 14 -31.80 6.20 28.37
N ALA A 15 -31.88 7.33 29.06
CA ALA A 15 -31.10 8.53 28.72
C ALA A 15 -29.59 8.43 29.07
N CYS A 16 -29.23 7.63 30.08
CA CYS A 16 -27.83 7.45 30.49
C CYS A 16 -27.03 6.48 29.60
N VAL A 17 -27.69 5.53 28.92
CA VAL A 17 -27.01 4.56 28.04
C VAL A 17 -26.67 5.19 26.68
N LEU A 18 -27.51 6.12 26.18
CA LEU A 18 -27.22 6.84 24.92
C LEU A 18 -26.11 7.88 25.06
N ALA A 19 -25.92 8.47 26.24
CA ALA A 19 -24.82 9.39 26.51
C ALA A 19 -23.44 8.70 26.65
N ALA A 20 -23.43 7.41 27.08
CA ALA A 20 -22.19 6.65 27.23
C ALA A 20 -21.61 6.14 25.89
N VAL A 21 -22.44 5.96 24.86
CA VAL A 21 -21.96 5.53 23.53
C VAL A 21 -21.39 6.70 22.71
N LEU A 22 -21.78 7.94 23.00
CA LEU A 22 -21.20 9.14 22.39
C LEU A 22 -19.92 9.63 23.09
N GLY A 23 -19.63 9.16 24.30
CA GLY A 23 -18.51 9.60 25.12
C GLY A 23 -17.18 8.89 24.84
N THR A 24 -17.16 7.75 24.16
CA THR A 24 -15.92 6.98 23.90
C THR A 24 -15.19 7.40 22.61
N ALA A 25 -15.80 8.23 21.76
CA ALA A 25 -15.17 8.73 20.52
C ALA A 25 -14.21 9.92 20.75
N TRP A 26 -14.13 10.50 21.96
CA TRP A 26 -13.38 11.72 22.23
C TRP A 26 -12.26 11.59 23.27
N ALA A 27 -11.72 10.39 23.45
CA ALA A 27 -10.48 10.19 24.21
C ALA A 27 -9.25 10.74 23.46
N GLN A 28 -9.37 11.04 22.17
CA GLN A 28 -8.42 11.82 21.37
C GLN A 28 -8.86 13.29 21.42
N GLY A 29 -7.92 14.23 21.58
CA GLY A 29 -8.20 15.65 21.55
C GLY A 29 -8.99 16.08 20.31
N LYS A 30 -9.61 17.28 20.32
CA LYS A 30 -10.31 17.80 19.14
C LYS A 30 -9.36 17.82 17.95
N PRO A 31 -9.74 17.26 16.77
CA PRO A 31 -8.90 17.31 15.57
C PRO A 31 -8.58 18.75 15.16
N GLU A 32 -7.38 18.95 14.70
CA GLU A 32 -6.92 20.19 14.10
C GLU A 32 -7.64 20.42 12.76
N SER A 33 -7.62 21.65 12.24
CA SER A 33 -8.32 22.04 11.01
C SER A 33 -7.57 21.66 9.72
N THR A 34 -6.43 21.01 9.84
CA THR A 34 -5.57 20.60 8.71
C THR A 34 -4.94 19.26 8.99
N VAL A 35 -4.72 18.47 7.93
CA VAL A 35 -3.84 17.31 7.93
C VAL A 35 -2.97 17.32 6.66
N VAL A 36 -1.66 17.08 6.83
CA VAL A 36 -0.69 17.02 5.73
C VAL A 36 -0.30 15.56 5.50
N VAL A 37 -0.64 15.04 4.31
CA VAL A 37 -0.47 13.64 3.94
C VAL A 37 0.67 13.49 2.94
N TYR A 38 1.69 12.73 3.30
CA TYR A 38 2.77 12.30 2.40
C TYR A 38 2.43 10.93 1.85
N SER A 39 2.34 10.78 0.53
CA SER A 39 1.87 9.53 -0.07
C SER A 39 2.73 9.07 -1.24
N ALA A 40 2.86 7.75 -1.37
CA ALA A 40 3.46 7.09 -2.52
C ALA A 40 2.43 6.48 -3.48
N ALA A 41 1.13 6.69 -3.22
CA ALA A 41 0.05 6.27 -4.11
C ALA A 41 -0.09 7.19 -5.33
N ASP A 42 -0.84 6.73 -6.33
CA ASP A 42 -1.15 7.54 -7.52
C ASP A 42 -1.98 8.78 -7.15
N SER A 43 -1.69 9.90 -7.81
CA SER A 43 -2.30 11.20 -7.52
C SER A 43 -3.83 11.18 -7.58
N ASP A 44 -4.42 10.42 -8.51
CA ASP A 44 -5.88 10.31 -8.66
C ASP A 44 -6.51 9.66 -7.41
N MET A 45 -5.86 8.63 -6.86
CA MET A 45 -6.29 7.99 -5.61
C MET A 45 -6.13 8.96 -4.42
N VAL A 46 -4.98 9.62 -4.31
CA VAL A 46 -4.71 10.58 -3.24
C VAL A 46 -5.74 11.71 -3.25
N ASN A 47 -6.00 12.30 -4.41
CA ASN A 47 -6.97 13.37 -4.56
C ASN A 47 -8.41 12.91 -4.24
N ALA A 48 -8.79 11.72 -4.67
CA ALA A 48 -10.12 11.16 -4.37
C ALA A 48 -10.31 10.91 -2.88
N VAL A 49 -9.28 10.38 -2.20
CA VAL A 49 -9.30 10.15 -0.75
C VAL A 49 -9.34 11.46 0.02
N ALA A 50 -8.51 12.44 -0.35
CA ALA A 50 -8.52 13.77 0.25
C ALA A 50 -9.90 14.45 0.14
N ALA A 51 -10.48 14.46 -1.07
CA ALA A 51 -11.81 15.05 -1.29
C ALA A 51 -12.92 14.33 -0.50
N ALA A 52 -12.87 12.99 -0.41
CA ALA A 52 -13.84 12.23 0.36
C ALA A 52 -13.69 12.47 1.87
N PHE A 53 -12.46 12.62 2.37
CA PHE A 53 -12.20 13.00 3.77
C PHE A 53 -12.74 14.38 4.10
N GLU A 54 -12.42 15.38 3.28
CA GLU A 54 -12.92 16.77 3.47
C GLU A 54 -14.45 16.85 3.43
N LYS A 55 -15.09 16.04 2.55
CA LYS A 55 -16.54 15.91 2.52
C LYS A 55 -17.10 15.32 3.81
N LYS A 56 -16.44 14.31 4.37
CA LYS A 56 -16.84 13.66 5.63
C LYS A 56 -16.60 14.55 6.86
N TYR A 57 -15.51 15.31 6.83
CA TYR A 57 -15.07 16.18 7.92
C TYR A 57 -14.85 17.61 7.42
N PRO A 58 -15.92 18.38 7.16
CA PRO A 58 -15.85 19.68 6.44
C PRO A 58 -15.06 20.78 7.18
N GLY A 59 -14.65 20.52 8.43
CA GLY A 59 -13.78 21.43 9.20
C GLY A 59 -12.28 21.15 9.07
N ILE A 60 -11.87 20.12 8.29
CA ILE A 60 -10.47 19.70 8.17
C ILE A 60 -10.04 19.72 6.71
N LYS A 61 -8.98 20.47 6.41
CA LYS A 61 -8.37 20.51 5.07
C LYS A 61 -7.26 19.46 4.94
N VAL A 62 -7.19 18.82 3.78
CA VAL A 62 -6.14 17.84 3.45
C VAL A 62 -5.15 18.47 2.48
N SER A 63 -3.90 18.59 2.91
CA SER A 63 -2.79 18.96 2.04
C SER A 63 -2.01 17.69 1.68
N THR A 64 -1.63 17.52 0.42
CA THR A 64 -0.97 16.29 -0.03
C THR A 64 0.38 16.55 -0.67
N VAL A 65 1.34 15.67 -0.41
CA VAL A 65 2.61 15.59 -1.13
C VAL A 65 2.73 14.19 -1.70
N VAL A 66 2.77 14.10 -3.02
CA VAL A 66 2.83 12.83 -3.74
C VAL A 66 4.17 12.67 -4.43
N ALA A 67 4.92 11.64 -4.07
CA ALA A 67 6.21 11.31 -4.68
C ALA A 67 6.53 9.82 -4.49
N GLY A 68 7.64 9.34 -5.08
CA GLY A 68 8.09 7.96 -4.85
C GLY A 68 8.48 7.73 -3.38
N THR A 69 8.31 6.49 -2.90
CA THR A 69 8.61 6.12 -1.49
C THR A 69 9.99 6.59 -1.04
N GLY A 70 11.01 6.40 -1.87
CA GLY A 70 12.39 6.81 -1.52
C GLY A 70 12.54 8.32 -1.36
N GLU A 71 11.85 9.12 -2.16
CA GLU A 71 11.86 10.59 -2.09
C GLU A 71 11.12 11.08 -0.83
N ILE A 72 9.95 10.51 -0.54
CA ILE A 72 9.16 10.84 0.65
C ILE A 72 9.94 10.51 1.93
N ILE A 73 10.60 9.35 2.00
CA ILE A 73 11.40 8.97 3.18
C ILE A 73 12.56 9.96 3.38
N LYS A 74 13.29 10.32 2.32
CA LYS A 74 14.36 11.34 2.41
C LYS A 74 13.85 12.69 2.89
N ARG A 75 12.66 13.09 2.43
CA ARG A 75 12.01 14.31 2.88
C ARG A 75 11.68 14.25 4.38
N MET A 76 11.07 13.16 4.86
CA MET A 76 10.78 12.97 6.28
C MET A 76 12.06 12.97 7.13
N GLU A 77 13.15 12.36 6.63
CA GLU A 77 14.45 12.38 7.32
C GLU A 77 15.02 13.80 7.44
N ALA A 78 14.90 14.60 6.38
CA ALA A 78 15.34 16.00 6.40
C ALA A 78 14.49 16.88 7.34
N GLU A 79 13.21 16.55 7.51
CA GLU A 79 12.25 17.26 8.33
C GLU A 79 12.12 16.70 9.78
N LYS A 80 12.89 15.68 10.17
CA LYS A 80 12.68 14.89 11.39
C LYS A 80 12.65 15.71 12.70
N ASP A 81 13.40 16.81 12.75
CA ASP A 81 13.49 17.70 13.94
C ASP A 81 12.34 18.73 13.96
N ARG A 82 11.73 19.00 12.81
CA ARG A 82 10.56 19.86 12.65
C ARG A 82 9.68 19.34 11.51
N PRO A 83 8.87 18.31 11.75
CA PRO A 83 8.04 17.72 10.72
C PRO A 83 7.05 18.72 10.11
N LEU A 84 6.87 18.64 8.80
CA LEU A 84 5.87 19.41 8.06
C LEU A 84 4.70 18.52 7.62
N GLY A 85 4.86 17.21 7.64
CA GLY A 85 3.85 16.21 7.37
C GLY A 85 3.27 15.60 8.64
N ASP A 86 2.05 15.10 8.55
CA ASP A 86 1.34 14.46 9.67
C ASP A 86 1.22 12.95 9.49
N VAL A 87 1.04 12.50 8.26
CA VAL A 87 0.78 11.10 7.91
C VAL A 87 1.65 10.67 6.75
N GLY A 88 2.30 9.52 6.90
CA GLY A 88 2.79 8.73 5.78
C GLY A 88 1.69 7.74 5.37
N TRP A 89 1.14 7.87 4.15
CA TRP A 89 0.00 7.08 3.71
C TRP A 89 0.32 6.29 2.43
N SER A 90 -0.06 5.00 2.44
CA SER A 90 0.14 4.07 1.31
C SER A 90 1.63 3.88 0.97
N PHE A 91 2.39 3.39 1.95
CA PHE A 91 3.78 2.98 1.80
C PHE A 91 3.95 1.47 1.92
N GLY A 92 4.99 0.91 1.33
CA GLY A 92 5.45 -0.41 1.69
C GLY A 92 5.91 -0.44 3.16
N PRO A 93 5.43 -1.40 3.97
CA PRO A 93 5.78 -1.48 5.39
C PRO A 93 7.27 -1.67 5.63
N GLU A 94 8.03 -2.14 4.65
CA GLU A 94 9.50 -2.23 4.67
C GLU A 94 10.16 -0.85 4.83
N ALA A 95 9.61 0.16 4.15
CA ALA A 95 10.14 1.52 4.24
C ALA A 95 9.85 2.14 5.62
N ILE A 96 8.67 1.86 6.17
CA ILE A 96 8.32 2.28 7.54
C ILE A 96 9.18 1.54 8.55
N GLY A 97 9.36 0.22 8.37
CA GLY A 97 10.18 -0.63 9.23
C GLY A 97 11.66 -0.25 9.26
N ASP A 98 12.24 0.11 8.12
CA ASP A 98 13.62 0.64 8.01
C ASP A 98 13.79 1.97 8.77
N LYS A 99 12.75 2.79 8.81
CA LYS A 99 12.78 4.16 9.37
C LYS A 99 11.80 4.36 10.53
N LYS A 100 11.62 3.35 11.39
CA LYS A 100 10.68 3.38 12.53
C LYS A 100 10.77 4.64 13.38
N GLY A 101 11.97 5.19 13.55
CA GLY A 101 12.21 6.41 14.33
C GLY A 101 11.51 7.66 13.81
N LEU A 102 11.04 7.66 12.57
CA LEU A 102 10.28 8.77 11.96
C LEU A 102 8.79 8.72 12.29
N PHE A 103 8.30 7.64 12.90
CA PHE A 103 6.87 7.41 13.09
C PHE A 103 6.52 7.21 14.56
N GLU A 104 5.28 7.48 14.88
CA GLU A 104 4.71 7.33 16.21
C GLU A 104 3.82 6.07 16.25
N PRO A 105 3.94 5.21 17.28
CA PRO A 105 3.04 4.08 17.42
C PRO A 105 1.58 4.54 17.57
N TYR A 106 0.72 4.01 16.70
CA TYR A 106 -0.71 4.27 16.73
C TYR A 106 -1.50 3.03 16.33
N LEU A 107 -2.43 2.61 17.16
CA LEU A 107 -3.38 1.54 16.85
C LEU A 107 -4.69 2.17 16.39
N SER A 108 -5.06 1.92 15.13
CA SER A 108 -6.34 2.37 14.60
C SER A 108 -7.52 1.83 15.41
N ALA A 109 -8.54 2.66 15.64
CA ALA A 109 -9.80 2.26 16.25
C ALA A 109 -10.50 1.14 15.45
N GLU A 110 -10.21 1.01 14.16
CA GLU A 110 -10.75 0.00 13.27
C GLU A 110 -10.01 -1.35 13.30
N ALA A 111 -8.93 -1.48 14.08
CA ALA A 111 -8.03 -2.65 14.08
C ALA A 111 -8.72 -3.98 14.37
N SER A 112 -9.81 -3.98 15.16
CA SER A 112 -10.60 -5.19 15.45
C SER A 112 -11.32 -5.78 14.23
N ASN A 113 -11.46 -4.99 13.17
CA ASN A 113 -12.12 -5.37 11.91
C ASN A 113 -11.13 -5.92 10.88
N PHE A 114 -9.82 -5.84 11.12
CA PHE A 114 -8.80 -6.36 10.20
C PHE A 114 -8.73 -7.89 10.25
N PHE A 115 -8.17 -8.47 9.19
CA PHE A 115 -7.84 -9.89 9.22
C PHE A 115 -6.80 -10.17 10.32
N PRO A 116 -6.85 -11.34 10.96
CA PRO A 116 -5.90 -11.69 12.02
C PRO A 116 -4.45 -11.60 11.56
N GLY A 117 -3.57 -11.12 12.45
CA GLY A 117 -2.13 -11.06 12.20
C GLY A 117 -1.63 -9.88 11.34
N GLN A 118 -2.51 -9.01 10.87
CA GLN A 118 -2.11 -7.88 10.03
C GLN A 118 -1.57 -6.67 10.81
N VAL A 119 -1.94 -6.50 12.07
CA VAL A 119 -1.45 -5.40 12.90
C VAL A 119 -0.04 -5.72 13.40
N PRO A 120 0.96 -4.87 13.13
CA PRO A 120 2.32 -5.08 13.63
C PRO A 120 2.36 -4.97 15.16
N ALA A 121 3.19 -5.80 15.80
CA ALA A 121 3.28 -5.84 17.27
C ALA A 121 3.72 -4.49 17.88
N ASP A 122 4.59 -3.76 17.19
CA ASP A 122 5.09 -2.45 17.61
C ASP A 122 4.12 -1.29 17.28
N ARG A 123 3.06 -1.55 16.52
CA ARG A 123 2.02 -0.57 16.15
C ARG A 123 2.54 0.69 15.48
N VAL A 124 3.74 0.65 14.89
CA VAL A 124 4.37 1.82 14.23
C VAL A 124 3.65 2.19 12.94
N TRP A 125 2.92 1.23 12.36
CA TRP A 125 2.08 1.47 11.18
C TRP A 125 0.76 0.68 11.29
N SER A 126 -0.23 1.17 10.57
CA SER A 126 -1.53 0.50 10.39
C SER A 126 -1.60 -0.08 8.97
N PRO A 127 -2.09 -1.31 8.78
CA PRO A 127 -2.37 -1.85 7.45
C PRO A 127 -3.45 -0.99 6.76
N PHE A 128 -3.29 -0.78 5.45
CA PHE A 128 -4.22 -0.02 4.63
C PHE A 128 -4.91 -0.90 3.58
N THR A 129 -4.13 -1.57 2.72
CA THR A 129 -4.65 -2.50 1.71
C THR A 129 -3.71 -3.69 1.55
N THR A 130 -4.20 -4.78 0.93
CA THR A 130 -3.39 -5.95 0.59
C THR A 130 -2.99 -5.89 -0.88
N MET A 131 -1.72 -6.15 -1.17
CA MET A 131 -1.13 -5.99 -2.50
C MET A 131 -0.41 -7.26 -2.97
N PRO A 132 -1.01 -8.05 -3.88
CA PRO A 132 -0.30 -9.03 -4.68
C PRO A 132 0.55 -8.36 -5.77
N TYR A 133 1.67 -9.01 -6.16
CA TYR A 133 2.53 -8.55 -7.23
C TYR A 133 2.38 -9.46 -8.47
N VAL A 134 2.46 -8.84 -9.67
CA VAL A 134 2.12 -9.49 -10.93
C VAL A 134 3.10 -9.15 -12.04
N ILE A 135 3.11 -9.97 -13.07
CA ILE A 135 3.60 -9.60 -14.38
C ILE A 135 2.40 -9.06 -15.17
N MET A 136 2.49 -7.84 -15.63
CA MET A 136 1.52 -7.21 -16.54
C MET A 136 2.02 -7.38 -17.97
N TYR A 137 1.14 -7.68 -18.93
CA TYR A 137 1.51 -7.76 -20.34
C TYR A 137 0.49 -7.08 -21.24
N ASN A 138 0.96 -6.57 -22.38
CA ASN A 138 0.10 -5.99 -23.40
C ASN A 138 -0.34 -7.07 -24.40
N LYS A 139 -1.65 -7.34 -24.51
CA LYS A 139 -2.24 -8.39 -25.35
C LYS A 139 -2.09 -8.16 -26.86
N LYS A 140 -1.79 -6.90 -27.28
CA LYS A 140 -1.49 -6.61 -28.69
C LYS A 140 -0.04 -6.92 -29.05
N LEU A 141 0.87 -6.96 -28.07
CA LEU A 141 2.31 -7.14 -28.26
C LEU A 141 2.78 -8.54 -27.83
N VAL A 142 2.00 -9.24 -27.00
CA VAL A 142 2.33 -10.56 -26.45
C VAL A 142 1.11 -11.45 -26.62
N SER A 143 1.26 -12.54 -27.39
CA SER A 143 0.20 -13.52 -27.57
C SER A 143 0.01 -14.37 -26.30
N GLU A 144 -1.17 -15.00 -26.17
CA GLU A 144 -1.47 -15.91 -25.05
C GLU A 144 -0.48 -17.11 -24.97
N ALA A 145 0.03 -17.56 -26.13
CA ALA A 145 1.00 -18.66 -26.19
C ALA A 145 2.41 -18.25 -25.73
N GLU A 146 2.77 -16.96 -25.90
CA GLU A 146 4.12 -16.44 -25.64
C GLU A 146 4.28 -15.76 -24.29
N LYS A 147 3.14 -15.43 -23.62
CA LYS A 147 3.19 -14.71 -22.34
C LYS A 147 3.98 -15.48 -21.30
N PRO A 148 4.77 -14.80 -20.47
CA PRO A 148 5.47 -15.46 -19.36
C PRO A 148 4.45 -16.07 -18.38
N LYS A 149 4.82 -17.18 -17.74
CA LYS A 149 4.03 -17.84 -16.69
C LYS A 149 4.70 -17.76 -15.33
N ALA A 150 5.97 -17.43 -15.33
CA ALA A 150 6.86 -17.42 -14.18
C ALA A 150 7.79 -16.21 -14.23
N TRP A 151 8.35 -15.78 -13.08
CA TRP A 151 9.33 -14.70 -13.06
C TRP A 151 10.55 -15.01 -13.92
N LYS A 152 11.03 -16.27 -13.91
CA LYS A 152 12.18 -16.69 -14.73
C LYS A 152 11.93 -16.63 -16.24
N ASP A 153 10.67 -16.72 -16.67
CA ASP A 153 10.36 -16.68 -18.11
C ASP A 153 10.64 -15.29 -18.70
N VAL A 154 10.70 -14.26 -17.85
CA VAL A 154 11.08 -12.89 -18.26
C VAL A 154 12.57 -12.78 -18.62
N LEU A 155 13.40 -13.79 -18.25
CA LEU A 155 14.81 -13.85 -18.64
C LEU A 155 15.04 -14.34 -20.07
N ASP A 156 14.00 -14.83 -20.77
CA ASP A 156 14.12 -15.26 -22.16
C ASP A 156 14.64 -14.09 -23.03
N ALA A 157 15.61 -14.37 -23.89
CA ALA A 157 16.29 -13.40 -24.75
C ALA A 157 15.33 -12.57 -25.62
N LYS A 158 14.16 -13.13 -25.98
CA LYS A 158 13.11 -12.42 -26.72
C LYS A 158 12.58 -11.16 -26.00
N TRP A 159 12.72 -11.10 -24.67
CA TRP A 159 12.27 -9.99 -23.83
C TRP A 159 13.33 -8.90 -23.59
N LYS A 160 14.55 -9.07 -24.11
CA LYS A 160 15.64 -8.13 -23.90
C LYS A 160 15.24 -6.71 -24.31
N GLY A 161 15.31 -5.77 -23.35
CA GLY A 161 14.93 -4.37 -23.53
C GLY A 161 13.42 -4.09 -23.65
N LYS A 162 12.58 -5.13 -23.44
CA LYS A 162 11.12 -5.07 -23.61
C LYS A 162 10.35 -5.17 -22.30
N VAL A 163 11.03 -5.27 -21.17
CA VAL A 163 10.44 -5.38 -19.84
C VAL A 163 10.56 -4.06 -19.10
N ALA A 164 9.45 -3.48 -18.71
CA ALA A 164 9.42 -2.28 -17.87
C ALA A 164 9.49 -2.67 -16.39
N TYR A 165 10.38 -2.04 -15.64
CA TYR A 165 10.53 -2.19 -14.19
C TYR A 165 10.96 -0.84 -13.61
N ALA A 166 10.46 -0.46 -12.43
CA ALA A 166 10.88 0.79 -11.82
C ALA A 166 12.10 0.59 -10.90
N ASP A 167 12.90 1.65 -10.78
CA ASP A 167 14.05 1.70 -9.88
C ASP A 167 13.62 1.41 -8.43
N ALA A 168 14.10 0.31 -7.85
CA ALA A 168 13.75 -0.11 -6.49
C ALA A 168 14.15 0.89 -5.40
N SER A 169 15.13 1.77 -5.68
CA SER A 169 15.52 2.82 -4.72
C SER A 169 14.53 3.99 -4.68
N LYS A 170 13.69 4.12 -5.71
CA LYS A 170 12.70 5.20 -5.84
C LYS A 170 11.28 4.69 -5.61
N SER A 171 11.00 3.44 -5.95
CA SER A 171 9.69 2.80 -5.89
C SER A 171 9.63 1.72 -4.80
N GLY A 172 8.70 1.87 -3.85
CA GLY A 172 8.45 0.88 -2.80
C GLY A 172 7.99 -0.47 -3.36
N SER A 173 7.06 -0.46 -4.33
CA SER A 173 6.58 -1.70 -4.97
C SER A 173 7.69 -2.44 -5.73
N SER A 174 8.61 -1.72 -6.35
CA SER A 174 9.77 -2.33 -7.01
C SER A 174 10.76 -2.90 -6.00
N TYR A 175 10.91 -2.27 -4.83
CA TYR A 175 11.68 -2.85 -3.73
C TYR A 175 11.06 -4.17 -3.23
N THR A 176 9.76 -4.21 -3.07
CA THR A 176 9.08 -5.47 -2.69
C THR A 176 9.29 -6.56 -3.74
N LEU A 177 9.28 -6.23 -5.03
CA LEU A 177 9.62 -7.18 -6.11
C LEU A 177 11.06 -7.67 -6.01
N LEU A 178 12.03 -6.79 -5.74
CA LEU A 178 13.44 -7.17 -5.50
C LEU A 178 13.53 -8.22 -4.38
N VAL A 179 12.89 -7.96 -3.24
CA VAL A 179 12.87 -8.90 -2.11
C VAL A 179 12.12 -10.19 -2.45
N THR A 180 11.06 -10.10 -3.27
CA THR A 180 10.34 -11.28 -3.78
C THR A 180 11.27 -12.21 -4.53
N TRP A 181 12.06 -11.70 -5.45
CA TRP A 181 13.00 -12.51 -6.22
C TRP A 181 14.14 -13.05 -5.36
N LEU A 182 14.69 -12.26 -4.43
CA LEU A 182 15.67 -12.74 -3.47
C LEU A 182 15.10 -13.83 -2.54
N THR A 183 13.81 -13.76 -2.21
CA THR A 183 13.14 -14.82 -1.43
C THR A 183 12.98 -16.09 -2.24
N LEU A 184 12.61 -15.98 -3.53
CA LEU A 184 12.40 -17.15 -4.42
C LEU A 184 13.70 -17.82 -4.84
N TYR A 185 14.72 -17.04 -5.18
CA TYR A 185 15.94 -17.54 -5.81
C TYR A 185 17.17 -17.55 -4.92
N GLY A 186 17.02 -17.05 -3.67
CA GLY A 186 18.06 -17.05 -2.64
C GLY A 186 18.51 -15.65 -2.24
N LYS A 187 18.64 -15.43 -0.94
CA LYS A 187 19.17 -14.19 -0.34
C LYS A 187 20.71 -14.12 -0.39
N ASN A 188 21.29 -14.69 -1.46
CA ASN A 188 22.74 -14.84 -1.66
C ASN A 188 23.13 -14.52 -3.13
N GLU A 189 24.34 -14.89 -3.56
CA GLU A 189 24.83 -14.62 -4.92
C GLU A 189 23.93 -15.22 -6.02
N THR A 190 23.30 -16.37 -5.77
CA THR A 190 22.38 -17.00 -6.75
C THR A 190 21.17 -16.09 -7.03
N GLY A 191 20.53 -15.58 -5.99
CA GLY A 191 19.40 -14.67 -6.16
C GLY A 191 19.82 -13.33 -6.77
N TRP A 192 20.99 -12.82 -6.41
CA TRP A 192 21.52 -11.59 -7.02
C TRP A 192 21.89 -11.78 -8.49
N LYS A 193 22.38 -12.98 -8.86
CA LYS A 193 22.57 -13.28 -10.29
C LYS A 193 21.25 -13.23 -11.05
N PHE A 194 20.17 -13.77 -10.49
CA PHE A 194 18.84 -13.63 -11.10
C PHE A 194 18.44 -12.16 -11.26
N VAL A 195 18.65 -11.32 -10.23
CA VAL A 195 18.34 -9.88 -10.29
C VAL A 195 19.16 -9.19 -11.38
N GLU A 196 20.46 -9.44 -11.46
CA GLU A 196 21.31 -8.89 -12.53
C GLU A 196 20.86 -9.32 -13.92
N ASP A 197 20.55 -10.62 -14.09
CA ASP A 197 20.07 -11.13 -15.37
C ASP A 197 18.72 -10.48 -15.76
N LEU A 198 17.84 -10.28 -14.78
CA LEU A 198 16.57 -9.57 -14.99
C LEU A 198 16.79 -8.09 -15.36
N LEU A 199 17.69 -7.39 -14.67
CA LEU A 199 18.01 -5.99 -14.99
C LEU A 199 18.53 -5.82 -16.42
N ARG A 200 19.26 -6.82 -16.97
CA ARG A 200 19.68 -6.83 -18.38
C ARG A 200 18.51 -6.94 -19.38
N GLN A 201 17.36 -7.49 -18.95
CA GLN A 201 16.14 -7.55 -19.77
C GLN A 201 15.32 -6.27 -19.66
N CYS A 202 15.50 -5.49 -18.56
CA CYS A 202 14.62 -4.41 -18.21
C CYS A 202 15.03 -3.05 -18.80
N LYS A 203 14.01 -2.24 -19.13
CA LYS A 203 14.11 -0.79 -19.07
C LYS A 203 13.75 -0.35 -17.66
N VAL A 204 14.74 0.13 -16.93
CA VAL A 204 14.54 0.61 -15.56
C VAL A 204 14.07 2.05 -15.58
N LEU A 205 12.89 2.28 -15.03
CA LEU A 205 12.15 3.55 -15.10
C LEU A 205 12.19 4.29 -13.76
N PRO A 206 12.09 5.61 -13.73
CA PRO A 206 12.15 6.41 -12.51
C PRO A 206 11.00 6.14 -11.52
N LYS A 207 9.80 5.77 -12.01
CA LYS A 207 8.57 5.64 -11.23
C LYS A 207 7.80 4.38 -11.63
N SER A 208 7.13 3.74 -10.66
CA SER A 208 6.27 2.58 -10.94
C SER A 208 5.10 2.94 -11.87
N SER A 209 4.55 4.16 -11.79
CA SER A 209 3.50 4.60 -12.71
C SER A 209 3.92 4.53 -14.18
N MET A 210 5.17 4.81 -14.50
CA MET A 210 5.67 4.70 -15.87
C MET A 210 5.72 3.23 -16.37
N THR A 211 5.88 2.27 -15.46
CA THR A 211 5.87 0.84 -15.81
C THR A 211 4.50 0.42 -16.34
N TYR A 212 3.46 0.60 -15.55
CA TYR A 212 2.13 0.13 -15.97
C TYR A 212 1.47 1.02 -17.03
N GLN A 213 1.74 2.33 -17.05
CA GLN A 213 1.34 3.23 -18.13
C GLN A 213 1.98 2.84 -19.46
N GLY A 214 3.29 2.59 -19.47
CA GLY A 214 4.01 2.20 -20.68
C GLY A 214 3.52 0.86 -21.24
N VAL A 215 3.17 -0.12 -20.39
CA VAL A 215 2.56 -1.37 -20.84
C VAL A 215 1.15 -1.15 -21.37
N ALA A 216 0.33 -0.37 -20.70
CA ALA A 216 -1.04 -0.09 -21.12
C ALA A 216 -1.08 0.63 -22.48
N ASN A 217 -0.15 1.57 -22.70
CA ASN A 217 -0.02 2.34 -23.93
C ASN A 217 0.70 1.58 -25.06
N GLY A 218 1.27 0.40 -24.79
CA GLY A 218 1.98 -0.41 -25.78
C GLY A 218 3.43 -0.01 -26.02
N GLU A 219 4.04 0.78 -25.13
CA GLU A 219 5.48 1.09 -25.21
C GLU A 219 6.32 -0.12 -24.79
N TYR A 220 5.83 -0.92 -23.83
CA TYR A 220 6.49 -2.12 -23.36
C TYR A 220 5.55 -3.33 -23.42
N PRO A 221 6.03 -4.47 -23.96
CA PRO A 221 5.26 -5.71 -23.96
C PRO A 221 4.94 -6.24 -22.56
N ILE A 222 5.88 -6.07 -21.60
CA ILE A 222 5.82 -6.62 -20.24
C ILE A 222 6.17 -5.55 -19.22
N GLY A 223 5.50 -5.58 -18.08
CA GLY A 223 5.81 -4.75 -16.90
C GLY A 223 5.77 -5.57 -15.61
N LEU A 224 6.71 -5.28 -14.72
CA LEU A 224 6.77 -5.90 -13.40
C LEU A 224 6.21 -4.91 -12.38
N THR A 225 5.04 -5.21 -11.81
CA THR A 225 4.28 -4.26 -11.00
C THR A 225 3.40 -4.95 -9.96
N PHE A 226 2.50 -4.22 -9.33
CA PHE A 226 1.52 -4.75 -8.40
C PHE A 226 0.13 -4.85 -9.05
N GLU A 227 -0.69 -5.74 -8.52
CA GLU A 227 -1.98 -6.13 -9.07
C GLU A 227 -2.91 -4.95 -9.36
N GLN A 228 -3.12 -4.08 -8.36
CA GLN A 228 -4.08 -2.99 -8.47
C GLN A 228 -3.76 -2.05 -9.64
N ALA A 229 -2.49 -1.65 -9.78
CA ALA A 229 -2.10 -0.75 -10.87
C ALA A 229 -2.40 -1.36 -12.26
N ALA A 230 -2.11 -2.65 -12.44
CA ALA A 230 -2.46 -3.35 -13.68
C ALA A 230 -3.98 -3.49 -13.85
N PHE A 231 -4.70 -3.77 -12.77
CA PHE A 231 -6.15 -3.97 -12.79
C PHE A 231 -6.92 -2.70 -13.13
N ASP A 232 -6.47 -1.52 -12.69
CA ASP A 232 -7.09 -0.25 -13.04
C ASP A 232 -7.11 -0.01 -14.55
N TYR A 233 -6.00 -0.31 -15.22
CA TYR A 233 -5.92 -0.23 -16.69
C TYR A 233 -6.78 -1.29 -17.38
N LEU A 234 -6.85 -2.50 -16.80
CA LEU A 234 -7.73 -3.56 -17.31
C LEU A 234 -9.20 -3.13 -17.21
N LYS A 235 -9.64 -2.58 -16.09
CA LYS A 235 -10.98 -2.00 -15.91
C LYS A 235 -11.26 -0.86 -16.88
N GLY A 236 -10.27 -0.04 -17.16
CA GLY A 236 -10.32 1.05 -18.14
C GLY A 236 -10.35 0.59 -19.60
N GLY A 237 -10.36 -0.74 -19.88
CA GLY A 237 -10.42 -1.30 -21.22
C GLY A 237 -9.09 -1.35 -21.95
N ALA A 238 -7.95 -1.11 -21.28
CA ALA A 238 -6.66 -1.27 -21.89
C ALA A 238 -6.43 -2.74 -22.30
N PRO A 239 -5.76 -3.01 -23.43
CA PRO A 239 -5.53 -4.36 -23.94
C PRO A 239 -4.40 -5.06 -23.16
N ILE A 240 -4.57 -5.21 -21.86
CA ILE A 240 -3.57 -5.82 -20.97
C ILE A 240 -4.09 -7.07 -20.28
N GLY A 241 -3.18 -7.87 -19.74
CA GLY A 241 -3.48 -9.00 -18.88
C GLY A 241 -2.55 -9.03 -17.67
N LEU A 242 -3.02 -9.71 -16.63
CA LEU A 242 -2.28 -9.95 -15.39
C LEU A 242 -1.87 -11.42 -15.32
N ILE A 243 -0.67 -11.67 -14.85
CA ILE A 243 -0.12 -13.00 -14.62
C ILE A 243 0.36 -13.06 -13.17
N TYR A 244 -0.19 -14.01 -12.41
CA TYR A 244 0.34 -14.37 -11.10
C TYR A 244 1.38 -15.46 -11.32
N PRO A 245 2.67 -15.19 -11.06
CA PRO A 245 3.74 -16.13 -11.43
C PRO A 245 3.62 -17.47 -10.74
N SER A 246 3.84 -18.55 -11.50
CA SER A 246 3.67 -19.92 -11.02
C SER A 246 4.62 -20.32 -9.90
N GLU A 247 5.78 -19.68 -9.78
CA GLU A 247 6.70 -19.85 -8.65
C GLU A 247 6.13 -19.32 -7.34
N GLY A 248 5.21 -18.38 -7.44
CA GLY A 248 4.63 -17.62 -6.34
C GLY A 248 5.04 -16.17 -6.39
N THR A 249 4.34 -15.35 -5.63
CA THR A 249 4.57 -13.91 -5.55
C THR A 249 4.39 -13.40 -4.12
N ALA A 250 4.95 -12.23 -3.81
CA ALA A 250 4.62 -11.56 -2.57
C ALA A 250 3.15 -11.13 -2.56
N ILE A 251 2.50 -11.33 -1.43
CA ILE A 251 1.26 -10.69 -1.05
C ILE A 251 1.58 -9.90 0.20
N THR A 252 1.78 -8.60 0.06
CA THR A 252 2.15 -7.72 1.18
C THR A 252 0.99 -6.83 1.58
N LEU A 253 1.14 -6.17 2.70
CA LEU A 253 0.26 -5.08 3.10
C LEU A 253 0.83 -3.77 2.59
N ASP A 254 -0.04 -2.83 2.28
CA ASP A 254 0.29 -1.42 2.17
C ASP A 254 0.04 -0.78 3.53
N GLY A 255 0.94 0.07 3.97
CA GLY A 255 0.93 0.61 5.33
C GLY A 255 0.73 2.11 5.38
N SER A 256 0.26 2.58 6.53
CA SER A 256 0.14 3.99 6.84
C SER A 256 0.57 4.26 8.28
N ALA A 257 1.20 5.39 8.54
CA ALA A 257 1.74 5.70 9.85
C ALA A 257 1.61 7.19 10.19
N VAL A 258 1.45 7.50 11.47
CA VAL A 258 1.54 8.88 11.99
C VAL A 258 3.01 9.26 12.03
N ILE A 259 3.35 10.43 11.48
CA ILE A 259 4.71 10.98 11.57
C ILE A 259 4.97 11.41 13.02
N LYS A 260 6.14 11.08 13.54
CA LYS A 260 6.54 11.43 14.91
C LYS A 260 6.59 12.94 15.05
N ASN A 261 6.03 13.48 16.13
CA ASN A 261 5.90 14.90 16.39
C ASN A 261 5.13 15.67 15.30
N ALA A 262 4.17 15.00 14.65
CA ALA A 262 3.29 15.61 13.64
C ALA A 262 2.67 16.92 14.14
N PRO A 263 2.60 17.99 13.32
CA PRO A 263 1.95 19.25 13.71
C PRO A 263 0.46 19.12 14.07
N HIS A 264 -0.24 18.14 13.44
CA HIS A 264 -1.68 17.94 13.59
C HIS A 264 -2.00 16.48 13.97
N PRO A 265 -1.58 16.01 15.18
CA PRO A 265 -1.61 14.59 15.53
C PRO A 265 -3.03 14.00 15.66
N ASN A 266 -4.03 14.79 16.06
CA ASN A 266 -5.40 14.29 16.18
C ASN A 266 -6.07 14.18 14.79
N ALA A 267 -5.84 15.14 13.90
CA ALA A 267 -6.29 15.06 12.51
C ALA A 267 -5.59 13.89 11.76
N ALA A 268 -4.31 13.65 12.03
CA ALA A 268 -3.56 12.51 11.50
C ALA A 268 -4.18 11.16 11.89
N LYS A 269 -4.47 10.98 13.17
CA LYS A 269 -5.10 9.75 13.70
C LYS A 269 -6.50 9.56 13.12
N LEU A 270 -7.29 10.63 13.06
CA LEU A 270 -8.62 10.61 12.45
C LEU A 270 -8.55 10.24 10.96
N PHE A 271 -7.59 10.79 10.23
CA PHE A 271 -7.38 10.45 8.81
C PHE A 271 -7.03 8.96 8.64
N LEU A 272 -6.11 8.42 9.44
CA LEU A 272 -5.74 7.01 9.40
C LEU A 272 -6.95 6.11 9.68
N ASP A 273 -7.69 6.36 10.76
CA ASP A 273 -8.88 5.57 11.12
C ASP A 273 -9.93 5.59 10.01
N TRP A 274 -10.15 6.76 9.43
CA TRP A 274 -11.12 6.89 8.35
C TRP A 274 -10.69 6.16 7.08
N THR A 275 -9.40 6.17 6.71
CA THR A 275 -8.92 5.48 5.50
C THR A 275 -9.10 3.94 5.58
N VAL A 276 -9.20 3.39 6.79
CA VAL A 276 -9.46 1.97 7.02
C VAL A 276 -10.88 1.70 7.54
N SER A 277 -11.77 2.71 7.54
CA SER A 277 -13.19 2.52 7.81
C SER A 277 -13.84 1.65 6.74
N LYS A 278 -14.97 1.00 7.08
CA LYS A 278 -15.70 0.15 6.12
C LYS A 278 -16.08 0.92 4.86
N GLU A 279 -16.62 2.14 5.01
CA GLU A 279 -17.02 3.02 3.91
C GLU A 279 -15.85 3.27 2.93
N MET A 280 -14.69 3.63 3.48
CA MET A 280 -13.51 3.96 2.67
C MET A 280 -12.90 2.72 2.04
N GLN A 281 -12.86 1.61 2.75
CA GLN A 281 -12.35 0.35 2.21
C GLN A 281 -13.26 -0.22 1.10
N GLN A 282 -14.57 -0.03 1.18
CA GLN A 282 -15.49 -0.35 0.07
C GLN A 282 -15.17 0.52 -1.17
N LEU A 283 -14.97 1.82 -0.99
CA LEU A 283 -14.57 2.71 -2.07
C LEU A 283 -13.23 2.29 -2.69
N MET A 284 -12.25 1.86 -1.88
CA MET A 284 -10.97 1.34 -2.38
C MET A 284 -11.16 0.10 -3.25
N VAL A 285 -12.02 -0.83 -2.83
CA VAL A 285 -12.34 -2.06 -3.59
C VAL A 285 -13.06 -1.72 -4.90
N GLU A 286 -14.12 -0.93 -4.83
CA GLU A 286 -15.02 -0.68 -5.97
C GLU A 286 -14.39 0.24 -7.02
N ARG A 287 -13.77 1.33 -6.57
CA ARG A 287 -13.23 2.34 -7.48
C ARG A 287 -11.81 2.00 -7.93
N PHE A 288 -10.94 1.59 -7.02
CA PHE A 288 -9.51 1.44 -7.28
C PHE A 288 -9.04 -0.02 -7.35
N GLY A 289 -9.93 -1.00 -7.21
CA GLY A 289 -9.55 -2.42 -7.28
C GLY A 289 -8.57 -2.85 -6.19
N ARG A 290 -8.46 -2.08 -5.09
CA ARG A 290 -7.61 -2.40 -3.94
C ARG A 290 -8.24 -3.50 -3.10
N ARG A 291 -7.46 -4.43 -2.61
CA ARG A 291 -7.93 -5.47 -1.68
C ARG A 291 -7.96 -4.93 -0.27
N SER A 292 -9.13 -5.03 0.36
CA SER A 292 -9.32 -4.54 1.73
C SER A 292 -8.52 -5.36 2.75
N VAL A 293 -8.08 -4.69 3.81
CA VAL A 293 -7.54 -5.33 5.03
C VAL A 293 -8.65 -5.76 5.99
N ARG A 294 -9.90 -5.39 5.73
CA ARG A 294 -11.05 -5.68 6.59
C ARG A 294 -11.71 -6.99 6.21
N LYS A 295 -12.05 -7.79 7.24
CA LYS A 295 -12.77 -9.07 7.08
C LYS A 295 -14.26 -8.90 6.70
N ASP A 296 -14.82 -7.68 6.86
CA ASP A 296 -16.22 -7.34 6.58
C ASP A 296 -16.41 -6.55 5.27
N VAL A 297 -15.36 -6.51 4.41
CA VAL A 297 -15.38 -5.92 3.06
C VAL A 297 -14.91 -6.97 2.05
N GLY A 298 -15.64 -7.10 0.95
CA GLY A 298 -15.35 -8.09 -0.10
C GLY A 298 -14.12 -7.77 -0.93
N SER A 299 -13.74 -8.72 -1.78
CA SER A 299 -12.64 -8.55 -2.75
C SER A 299 -13.11 -7.84 -4.02
N PRO A 300 -12.20 -7.21 -4.80
CA PRO A 300 -12.52 -6.62 -6.09
C PRO A 300 -13.09 -7.66 -7.07
N ALA A 301 -14.18 -7.32 -7.74
CA ALA A 301 -14.78 -8.18 -8.75
C ALA A 301 -13.84 -8.35 -9.96
N GLY A 302 -13.73 -9.57 -10.48
CA GLY A 302 -12.89 -9.88 -11.64
C GLY A 302 -11.44 -10.24 -11.31
N LEU A 303 -11.04 -10.18 -10.03
CA LEU A 303 -9.76 -10.71 -9.55
C LEU A 303 -9.94 -12.05 -8.84
N PRO A 304 -8.94 -12.96 -8.87
CA PRO A 304 -8.99 -14.20 -8.11
C PRO A 304 -9.04 -13.88 -6.61
N VAL A 305 -9.62 -14.76 -5.80
CA VAL A 305 -9.49 -14.65 -4.33
C VAL A 305 -8.04 -14.92 -3.93
N LEU A 306 -7.60 -14.32 -2.79
CA LEU A 306 -6.18 -14.39 -2.39
C LEU A 306 -5.67 -15.83 -2.23
N ASP A 307 -6.51 -16.76 -1.77
CA ASP A 307 -6.16 -18.17 -1.57
C ASP A 307 -5.86 -18.90 -2.90
N GLN A 308 -6.28 -18.35 -4.04
CA GLN A 308 -5.95 -18.88 -5.38
C GLN A 308 -4.60 -18.35 -5.89
N ILE A 309 -4.00 -17.39 -5.23
CA ILE A 309 -2.70 -16.83 -5.60
C ILE A 309 -1.63 -17.54 -4.78
N LYS A 310 -0.65 -18.14 -5.46
CA LYS A 310 0.48 -18.78 -4.77
C LYS A 310 1.34 -17.70 -4.10
N ALA A 311 1.16 -17.54 -2.78
CA ALA A 311 1.94 -16.61 -1.98
C ALA A 311 3.30 -17.21 -1.61
N ILE A 312 4.35 -16.39 -1.59
CA ILE A 312 5.64 -16.73 -0.97
C ILE A 312 5.64 -16.38 0.51
N GLN A 313 6.55 -16.97 1.26
CA GLN A 313 6.84 -16.55 2.64
C GLN A 313 7.67 -15.25 2.61
N TYR A 314 6.99 -14.12 2.49
CA TYR A 314 7.63 -12.81 2.46
C TYR A 314 8.05 -12.39 3.87
N ASP A 315 9.36 -12.28 4.10
CA ASP A 315 9.93 -11.90 5.39
C ASP A 315 10.04 -10.37 5.48
N LEU A 316 9.03 -9.74 6.07
CA LEU A 316 8.96 -8.29 6.25
C LEU A 316 10.12 -7.75 7.13
N ASN A 317 10.53 -8.51 8.16
CA ASN A 317 11.62 -8.09 9.03
C ASN A 317 12.96 -8.08 8.27
N TYR A 318 13.22 -9.11 7.47
CA TYR A 318 14.37 -9.12 6.59
C TYR A 318 14.32 -7.94 5.62
N ALA A 319 13.20 -7.76 4.93
CA ALA A 319 13.02 -6.67 3.97
C ALA A 319 13.25 -5.28 4.59
N ALA A 320 12.76 -5.05 5.80
CA ALA A 320 12.94 -3.77 6.50
C ALA A 320 14.39 -3.59 7.01
N ASN A 321 14.93 -4.59 7.70
CA ASN A 321 16.23 -4.47 8.37
C ASN A 321 17.41 -4.43 7.40
N THR A 322 17.29 -5.02 6.21
CA THR A 322 18.36 -5.03 5.19
C THR A 322 18.11 -4.03 4.06
N ARG A 323 17.06 -3.21 4.15
CA ARG A 323 16.62 -2.34 3.05
C ARG A 323 17.73 -1.44 2.51
N THR A 324 18.45 -0.76 3.36
CA THR A 324 19.55 0.13 2.96
C THR A 324 20.67 -0.64 2.23
N GLU A 325 21.03 -1.82 2.72
CA GLU A 325 22.04 -2.69 2.10
C GLU A 325 21.58 -3.21 0.73
N LEU A 326 20.35 -3.74 0.66
CA LEU A 326 19.79 -4.28 -0.58
C LEU A 326 19.64 -3.21 -1.66
N LEU A 327 19.25 -1.99 -1.28
CA LEU A 327 19.15 -0.87 -2.22
C LEU A 327 20.51 -0.41 -2.73
N LYS A 328 21.54 -0.40 -1.88
CA LYS A 328 22.91 -0.13 -2.32
C LYS A 328 23.36 -1.17 -3.34
N ARG A 329 23.21 -2.45 -3.02
CA ARG A 329 23.58 -3.55 -3.93
C ARG A 329 22.77 -3.53 -5.22
N PHE A 330 21.49 -3.17 -5.16
CA PHE A 330 20.66 -2.97 -6.34
C PHE A 330 21.22 -1.87 -7.26
N GLN A 331 21.66 -0.74 -6.71
CA GLN A 331 22.27 0.33 -7.50
C GLN A 331 23.58 -0.12 -8.16
N ASP A 332 24.42 -0.87 -7.42
CA ASP A 332 25.66 -1.45 -7.98
C ASP A 332 25.33 -2.42 -9.14
N ALA A 333 24.32 -3.29 -8.96
CA ALA A 333 23.86 -4.19 -10.00
C ALA A 333 23.28 -3.44 -11.22
N LEU A 334 22.56 -2.35 -10.98
CA LEU A 334 21.98 -1.50 -12.04
C LEU A 334 23.09 -0.86 -12.89
N ILE A 335 24.10 -0.29 -12.26
CA ILE A 335 25.28 0.30 -12.95
C ILE A 335 26.00 -0.76 -13.79
N LYS A 336 26.13 -1.97 -13.29
CA LYS A 336 26.82 -3.09 -13.97
C LYS A 336 26.05 -3.61 -15.19
N THR A 337 24.73 -3.43 -15.23
CA THR A 337 23.83 -4.10 -16.21
C THR A 337 23.23 -3.16 -17.25
N GLN A 338 23.27 -1.86 -17.05
CA GLN A 338 22.78 -0.83 -17.96
C GLN A 338 23.93 -0.13 -18.70
#